data_59c518136598e1360a93c9c6a9d39db3
#
_entry.id   59c518136598e1360a93c9c6a9d39db3
#
_cell.length_a   1.000
_cell.length_b   1.000
_cell.length_c   1.000
_cell.angle_alpha   90.00
_cell.angle_beta   90.00
_cell.angle_gamma   90.00
#
_symmetry.space_group_name_H-M   'P 1'
#
loop_
_entity.id
_entity.type
_entity.pdbx_description
1 polymer ?
#
loop_
_entity_poly.entity_id
_entity_poly.type
_entity_poly.pdbx_seq_one_letter_code
_entity_poly.pdbx_strand_id
1 'polypeptide(L)'
;MSYNIIPTKRFEKEIKRLAKKYQSIKSEFADLIDLISKNPKSGTYLGNNCYKIRMAISSKGKGKRGGARIITYIYTQSHNNLYPKNKSSLSEQTDAVYLLTIYDKSETSNLKPNELKEMVDSLDLDC
;
A
#
# COMPACT_ATOMS: atom_id res chain seq x y z
N MET A 1 4.02 -13.19 12.61
CA MET A 1 4.50 -11.98 12.16
C MET A 1 3.45 -11.01 11.91
N SER A 2 3.62 -9.85 12.35
CA SER A 2 2.61 -8.86 12.13
C SER A 2 3.22 -7.67 11.42
N TYR A 3 2.41 -7.05 10.60
CA TYR A 3 2.83 -5.88 9.86
C TYR A 3 1.92 -4.74 10.22
N ASN A 4 2.49 -3.57 10.36
CA ASN A 4 1.68 -2.38 10.55
C ASN A 4 1.30 -1.86 9.17
N ILE A 5 0.03 -1.69 8.93
CA ILE A 5 -0.43 -1.17 7.66
C ILE A 5 -0.84 0.26 7.89
N ILE A 6 -0.13 1.18 7.25
CA ILE A 6 -0.26 2.59 7.55
C ILE A 6 -0.69 3.36 6.31
N PRO A 7 -1.92 3.85 6.26
CA PRO A 7 -2.32 4.67 5.12
C PRO A 7 -1.74 6.06 5.26
N THR A 8 -1.23 6.59 4.17
CA THR A 8 -0.74 7.96 4.17
C THR A 8 -1.93 8.90 4.07
N LYS A 9 -1.69 10.16 4.33
CA LYS A 9 -2.77 11.15 4.24
C LYS A 9 -3.31 11.22 2.82
N ARG A 10 -2.44 11.11 1.86
CA ARG A 10 -2.87 11.10 0.46
C ARG A 10 -3.80 9.93 0.19
N PHE A 11 -3.43 8.73 0.66
CA PHE A 11 -4.26 7.56 0.48
C PHE A 11 -5.61 7.75 1.15
N GLU A 12 -5.62 8.28 2.35
CA GLU A 12 -6.86 8.46 3.09
C GLU A 12 -7.82 9.39 2.37
N LYS A 13 -7.31 10.44 1.80
CA LYS A 13 -8.14 11.37 1.06
C LYS A 13 -8.71 10.70 -0.19
N GLU A 14 -7.86 9.97 -0.87
CA GLU A 14 -8.26 9.34 -2.12
C GLU A 14 -9.29 8.25 -1.91
N ILE A 15 -9.09 7.42 -0.89
CA ILE A 15 -10.04 6.33 -0.68
C ILE A 15 -11.36 6.86 -0.19
N LYS A 16 -11.34 7.95 0.58
CA LYS A 16 -12.58 8.56 1.03
C LYS A 16 -13.39 9.09 -0.16
N ARG A 17 -12.72 9.71 -1.11
CA ARG A 17 -13.38 10.19 -2.31
C ARG A 17 -13.96 9.06 -3.12
N LEU A 18 -13.18 7.98 -3.28
CA LEU A 18 -13.64 6.85 -4.07
C LEU A 18 -14.77 6.10 -3.38
N ALA A 19 -14.75 6.04 -2.05
CA ALA A 19 -15.80 5.37 -1.32
C ALA A 19 -17.15 6.07 -1.47
N LYS A 20 -17.12 7.38 -1.66
CA LYS A 20 -18.35 8.12 -1.91
C LYS A 20 -18.88 7.82 -3.30
N LYS A 21 -17.99 7.56 -4.23
CA LYS A 21 -18.38 7.31 -5.60
C LYS A 21 -18.79 5.86 -5.83
N TYR A 22 -18.12 4.93 -5.15
CA TYR A 22 -18.37 3.51 -5.33
C TYR A 22 -18.62 2.86 -3.97
N GLN A 23 -19.84 2.39 -3.76
CA GLN A 23 -20.22 1.84 -2.47
C GLN A 23 -19.44 0.63 -2.05
N SER A 24 -18.99 -0.17 -3.00
CA SER A 24 -18.31 -1.42 -2.66
C SER A 24 -16.90 -1.23 -2.15
N ILE A 25 -16.36 -0.01 -2.26
CA ILE A 25 -14.96 0.22 -1.90
C ILE A 25 -14.65 -0.17 -0.46
N LYS A 26 -15.55 0.11 0.47
CA LYS A 26 -15.27 -0.17 1.87
C LYS A 26 -15.03 -1.65 2.13
N SER A 27 -15.89 -2.50 1.58
CA SER A 27 -15.71 -3.92 1.84
C SER A 27 -14.50 -4.45 1.07
N GLU A 28 -14.26 -3.93 -0.12
CA GLU A 28 -13.11 -4.36 -0.90
C GLU A 28 -11.81 -3.94 -0.25
N PHE A 29 -11.81 -2.77 0.38
CA PHE A 29 -10.63 -2.33 1.09
C PHE A 29 -10.37 -3.20 2.31
N ALA A 30 -11.41 -3.61 3.01
CA ALA A 30 -11.24 -4.49 4.15
C ALA A 30 -10.61 -5.82 3.72
N ASP A 31 -11.06 -6.34 2.58
CA ASP A 31 -10.48 -7.58 2.05
C ASP A 31 -9.03 -7.36 1.65
N LEU A 32 -8.72 -6.20 1.13
CA LEU A 32 -7.36 -5.89 0.73
C LEU A 32 -6.43 -5.82 1.94
N ILE A 33 -6.89 -5.22 3.03
CA ILE A 33 -6.10 -5.15 4.25
C ILE A 33 -5.79 -6.56 4.75
N ASP A 34 -6.78 -7.44 4.69
CA ASP A 34 -6.57 -8.81 5.10
C ASP A 34 -5.54 -9.51 4.20
N LEU A 35 -5.60 -9.27 2.91
CA LEU A 35 -4.66 -9.83 1.98
C LEU A 35 -3.24 -9.34 2.28
N ILE A 36 -3.08 -8.05 2.47
CA ILE A 36 -1.76 -7.47 2.73
C ILE A 36 -1.20 -7.96 4.05
N SER A 37 -2.06 -8.14 5.04
CA SER A 37 -1.57 -8.60 6.34
C SER A 37 -1.02 -10.02 6.24
N LYS A 38 -1.53 -10.80 5.30
CA LYS A 38 -1.03 -12.15 5.11
C LYS A 38 0.13 -12.19 4.14
N ASN A 39 0.14 -11.29 3.18
CA ASN A 39 1.18 -11.28 2.16
C ASN A 39 1.48 -9.84 1.74
N PRO A 40 2.37 -9.18 2.45
CA PRO A 40 2.66 -7.77 2.17
C PRO A 40 3.28 -7.53 0.80
N LYS A 41 3.82 -8.56 0.19
CA LYS A 41 4.42 -8.42 -1.13
C LYS A 41 3.45 -8.79 -2.24
N SER A 42 2.17 -8.61 -2.00
CA SER A 42 1.17 -8.88 -3.01
C SER A 42 1.26 -7.87 -4.14
N GLY A 43 0.94 -8.33 -5.33
CA GLY A 43 0.89 -7.44 -6.48
C GLY A 43 2.16 -7.49 -7.31
N THR A 44 2.34 -6.46 -8.12
CA THR A 44 3.47 -6.37 -9.03
C THR A 44 4.54 -5.48 -8.43
N TYR A 45 5.75 -5.98 -8.39
CA TYR A 45 6.85 -5.20 -7.83
C TYR A 45 7.23 -4.07 -8.77
N LEU A 46 7.36 -2.87 -8.24
CA LEU A 46 7.68 -1.70 -9.03
C LEU A 46 9.08 -1.16 -8.80
N GLY A 47 9.83 -1.79 -7.94
CA GLY A 47 11.14 -1.26 -7.54
C GLY A 47 11.00 -0.43 -6.28
N ASN A 48 12.10 -0.13 -5.65
CA ASN A 48 12.12 0.68 -4.43
C ASN A 48 11.18 0.20 -3.35
N ASN A 49 11.02 -1.11 -3.24
CA ASN A 49 10.17 -1.74 -2.23
C ASN A 49 8.69 -1.37 -2.39
N CYS A 50 8.29 -1.05 -3.58
CA CYS A 50 6.90 -0.69 -3.86
C CYS A 50 6.22 -1.76 -4.68
N TYR A 51 4.93 -1.92 -4.44
CA TYR A 51 4.13 -2.90 -5.15
C TYR A 51 2.83 -2.25 -5.63
N LYS A 52 2.33 -2.73 -6.73
CA LYS A 52 1.05 -2.25 -7.27
C LYS A 52 0.06 -3.40 -7.17
N ILE A 53 -1.04 -3.17 -6.48
CA ILE A 53 -2.08 -4.17 -6.29
C ILE A 53 -3.32 -3.74 -7.03
N ARG A 54 -3.92 -4.67 -7.74
CA ARG A 54 -5.17 -4.41 -8.44
C ARG A 54 -6.32 -4.79 -7.52
N MET A 55 -7.30 -3.92 -7.42
CA MET A 55 -8.46 -4.18 -6.58
C MET A 55 -9.71 -3.94 -7.42
N ALA A 56 -10.55 -4.95 -7.52
CA ALA A 56 -11.79 -4.79 -8.25
C ALA A 56 -12.70 -3.81 -7.50
N ILE A 57 -13.49 -3.06 -8.25
CA ILE A 57 -14.52 -2.23 -7.66
C ILE A 57 -15.83 -2.83 -8.14
N SER A 58 -16.44 -3.65 -7.32
CA SER A 58 -17.62 -4.41 -7.72
C SER A 58 -18.74 -3.52 -8.20
N SER A 59 -18.92 -2.39 -7.57
CA SER A 59 -20.00 -1.50 -7.98
C SER A 59 -19.78 -0.90 -9.36
N LYS A 60 -18.56 -0.99 -9.92
CA LYS A 60 -18.34 -0.58 -11.30
C LYS A 60 -18.68 -1.68 -12.29
N GLY A 61 -18.62 -2.91 -11.86
CA GLY A 61 -18.93 -4.03 -12.75
C GLY A 61 -17.88 -4.34 -13.79
N LYS A 62 -16.64 -3.88 -13.60
CA LYS A 62 -15.59 -4.09 -14.59
C LYS A 62 -14.44 -4.98 -14.14
N GLY A 63 -14.61 -5.65 -13.02
CA GLY A 63 -13.58 -6.53 -12.51
C GLY A 63 -12.30 -5.80 -12.18
N LYS A 64 -11.22 -6.55 -12.07
CA LYS A 64 -9.95 -5.95 -11.67
C LYS A 64 -9.36 -5.05 -12.72
N ARG A 65 -9.65 -5.31 -13.99
CA ARG A 65 -9.08 -4.50 -15.05
C ARG A 65 -9.53 -3.06 -14.96
N GLY A 66 -10.78 -2.85 -14.64
CA GLY A 66 -11.31 -1.51 -14.55
C GLY A 66 -11.45 -1.00 -13.14
N GLY A 67 -10.83 -1.66 -12.19
CA GLY A 67 -10.97 -1.28 -10.80
C GLY A 67 -9.95 -0.25 -10.36
N ALA A 68 -9.53 -0.36 -9.11
CA ALA A 68 -8.55 0.55 -8.55
C ALA A 68 -7.17 -0.07 -8.54
N ARG A 69 -6.18 0.78 -8.42
CA ARG A 69 -4.81 0.37 -8.22
C ARG A 69 -4.34 0.98 -6.91
N ILE A 70 -3.66 0.17 -6.12
CA ILE A 70 -3.12 0.63 -4.84
C ILE A 70 -1.63 0.43 -4.88
N ILE A 71 -0.90 1.46 -4.49
CA ILE A 71 0.55 1.38 -4.43
C ILE A 71 0.94 1.26 -2.97
N THR A 72 1.76 0.26 -2.65
CA THR A 72 2.25 0.06 -1.30
C THR A 72 3.75 0.23 -1.28
N TYR A 73 4.28 0.55 -0.12
CA TYR A 73 5.71 0.65 0.11
C TYR A 73 6.02 -0.13 1.37
N ILE A 74 6.95 -1.07 1.27
CA ILE A 74 7.30 -1.90 2.42
C ILE A 74 8.54 -1.31 3.08
N TYR A 75 8.40 -0.96 4.34
CA TYR A 75 9.50 -0.45 5.13
C TYR A 75 9.92 -1.52 6.10
N THR A 76 11.18 -1.90 6.02
CA THR A 76 11.71 -2.94 6.87
C THR A 76 12.84 -2.38 7.67
N GLN A 77 12.77 -2.52 8.96
CA GLN A 77 13.85 -2.03 9.78
C GLN A 77 14.99 -3.00 9.87
N SER A 78 14.72 -4.22 9.53
CA SER A 78 15.74 -5.23 9.72
C SER A 78 16.98 -5.00 8.91
N HIS A 79 16.87 -4.40 7.74
CA HIS A 79 18.06 -4.25 6.98
C HIS A 79 18.90 -3.07 7.37
N ASN A 80 18.45 -2.30 8.31
CA ASN A 80 19.26 -1.32 8.87
C ASN A 80 20.11 -1.88 9.91
N ASN A 81 20.00 -3.11 10.19
CA ASN A 81 20.51 -3.65 11.29
C ASN A 81 21.90 -4.00 11.19
N LEU A 82 22.74 -3.26 11.70
CA LEU A 82 24.11 -3.60 11.81
C LEU A 82 24.40 -4.25 13.11
N TYR A 83 23.40 -4.47 13.93
CA TYR A 83 23.61 -4.94 15.27
C TYR A 83 22.79 -6.14 15.55
N PRO A 84 23.23 -7.24 15.07
CA PRO A 84 22.46 -8.46 15.24
C PRO A 84 22.32 -8.85 16.69
N LYS A 85 23.14 -8.32 17.52
CA LYS A 85 23.05 -8.72 18.88
C LYS A 85 21.80 -8.26 19.55
N ASN A 86 21.08 -7.36 18.94
CA ASN A 86 19.87 -6.97 19.57
C ASN A 86 18.77 -7.89 19.21
N LYS A 87 18.97 -9.12 19.52
CA LYS A 87 18.03 -10.07 19.18
C LYS A 87 16.75 -9.91 19.86
N SER A 88 16.81 -9.44 21.06
CA SER A 88 15.58 -9.31 21.79
C SER A 88 14.68 -8.29 21.13
N SER A 89 15.25 -7.37 20.40
CA SER A 89 14.43 -6.40 19.78
C SER A 89 13.93 -6.85 18.45
N LEU A 90 14.31 -8.02 18.01
CA LEU A 90 13.80 -8.50 16.77
C LEU A 90 12.32 -8.62 16.78
N SER A 91 11.78 -9.00 17.90
CA SER A 91 10.36 -9.15 17.97
C SER A 91 9.67 -7.83 17.78
N GLU A 92 10.40 -6.75 17.97
CA GLU A 92 9.82 -5.47 17.84
C GLU A 92 10.08 -4.83 16.52
N GLN A 93 10.87 -5.47 15.70
CA GLN A 93 11.13 -4.93 14.41
C GLN A 93 9.97 -5.25 13.56
N THR A 94 8.98 -4.46 13.60
CA THR A 94 7.80 -4.71 12.87
C THR A 94 7.94 -4.04 11.53
N ASP A 95 7.74 -4.79 10.50
CA ASP A 95 7.74 -4.23 9.18
C ASP A 95 6.47 -3.42 9.02
N ALA A 96 6.55 -2.39 8.25
CA ALA A 96 5.41 -1.55 7.99
C ALA A 96 5.10 -1.56 6.50
N VAL A 97 3.83 -1.54 6.17
CA VAL A 97 3.40 -1.41 4.79
C VAL A 97 2.65 -0.10 4.70
N TYR A 98 3.20 0.83 3.95
CA TYR A 98 2.56 2.13 3.77
C TYR A 98 1.67 2.05 2.54
N LEU A 99 0.45 2.54 2.67
CA LEU A 99 -0.45 2.63 1.54
C LEU A 99 -0.27 4.01 0.97
N LEU A 100 0.45 4.09 -0.15
CA LEU A 100 0.86 5.38 -0.69
C LEU A 100 -0.25 6.09 -1.43
N THR A 101 -0.97 5.36 -2.25
CA THR A 101 -2.02 5.97 -3.05
C THR A 101 -2.97 4.91 -3.55
N ILE A 102 -4.18 5.33 -3.85
CA ILE A 102 -5.15 4.49 -4.53
C ILE A 102 -5.76 5.36 -5.62
N TYR A 103 -5.89 4.80 -6.81
CA TYR A 103 -6.49 5.55 -7.89
C TYR A 103 -7.38 4.65 -8.74
N ASP A 104 -8.38 5.25 -9.35
CA ASP A 104 -9.29 4.56 -10.24
C ASP A 104 -8.59 4.45 -11.59
N LYS A 105 -8.46 3.23 -12.08
CA LYS A 105 -7.76 3.00 -13.33
C LYS A 105 -8.37 3.81 -14.49
N SER A 106 -9.66 4.07 -14.45
CA SER A 106 -10.29 4.82 -15.51
C SER A 106 -9.99 6.32 -15.42
N GLU A 107 -9.59 6.79 -14.25
CA GLU A 107 -9.25 8.20 -14.07
C GLU A 107 -7.77 8.46 -14.32
N THR A 108 -6.94 7.49 -13.99
CA THR A 108 -5.50 7.63 -14.09
C THR A 108 -4.94 6.34 -14.63
N SER A 109 -4.25 6.41 -15.75
CA SER A 109 -3.81 5.17 -16.38
C SER A 109 -2.66 4.52 -15.59
N ASN A 110 -1.64 5.27 -15.28
CA ASN A 110 -0.50 4.75 -14.52
C ASN A 110 0.23 5.88 -13.87
N LEU A 111 0.92 5.57 -12.79
CA LEU A 111 1.78 6.54 -12.16
C LEU A 111 3.12 6.55 -12.87
N LYS A 112 3.70 7.70 -12.98
CA LYS A 112 5.02 7.82 -13.56
C LYS A 112 6.06 7.49 -12.49
N PRO A 113 7.22 6.97 -12.90
CA PRO A 113 8.23 6.59 -11.92
C PRO A 113 8.65 7.71 -10.98
N ASN A 114 8.73 8.94 -11.47
CA ASN A 114 9.12 10.03 -10.60
C ASN A 114 8.03 10.38 -9.60
N GLU A 115 6.76 10.15 -9.94
CA GLU A 115 5.68 10.37 -8.99
C GLU A 115 5.78 9.37 -7.85
N LEU A 116 6.10 8.13 -8.18
CA LEU A 116 6.25 7.10 -7.17
C LEU A 116 7.41 7.45 -6.24
N LYS A 117 8.51 7.88 -6.81
CA LYS A 117 9.66 8.24 -6.00
C LYS A 117 9.34 9.39 -5.06
N GLU A 118 8.59 10.36 -5.55
CA GLU A 118 8.22 11.49 -4.72
C GLU A 118 7.33 11.05 -3.56
N MET A 119 6.45 10.11 -3.79
CA MET A 119 5.61 9.62 -2.72
C MET A 119 6.43 8.95 -1.64
N VAL A 120 7.40 8.14 -2.03
CA VAL A 120 8.26 7.47 -1.08
C VAL A 120 9.12 8.48 -0.34
N ASP A 121 9.69 9.44 -1.05
CA ASP A 121 10.55 10.43 -0.44
C ASP A 121 9.81 11.32 0.55
N SER A 122 8.50 11.48 0.34
CA SER A 122 7.74 12.33 1.24
C SER A 122 7.28 11.61 2.49
N LEU A 123 7.53 10.31 2.59
CA LEU A 123 7.16 9.60 3.80
C LEU A 123 8.06 10.05 4.94
N ASP A 124 7.42 10.21 6.10
CA ASP A 124 8.16 10.59 7.28
C ASP A 124 8.58 9.33 7.99
N LEU A 125 9.68 8.79 7.56
CA LEU A 125 10.16 7.54 8.10
C LEU A 125 11.19 7.71 9.17
N ASP A 126 11.19 8.80 9.82
CA ASP A 126 12.18 9.03 10.79
C ASP A 126 12.13 8.07 11.83
N CYS A 127 13.04 7.80 12.32
CA CYS A 127 13.09 6.79 13.23
C CYS A 127 13.70 7.04 14.44
#